data_9b992d2746d935661f2e348da9869d39
#
_entry.id   9b992d2746d935661f2e348da9869d39
#
_cell.length_a   1.000
_cell.length_b   1.000
_cell.length_c   1.000
_cell.angle_alpha   90.00
_cell.angle_beta   90.00
_cell.angle_gamma   90.00
#
_symmetry.space_group_name_H-M   'P 1'
#
loop_
_entity.id
_entity.type
_entity.pdbx_description
1 polymer ?
#
loop_
_entity_poly.entity_id
_entity_poly.type
_entity_poly.pdbx_seq_one_letter_code
_entity_poly.pdbx_strand_id
1 'polypeptide(L)'
;IDDPALDVNADDILVLKRIGPKGAPGMPEAGYLPIPKKLARQGVKDMVRMSDCRMSGTAFGTIVLHIAPEAAVGGPLALVETGDRIRLSVKERRLDLLVDEATLAARRAAWTPAPAPTRGWDRLVHEQVTQAPLGADLAFLRAAP
;
A
#
# COMPACT_ATOMS: atom_id res chain seq x y z
N ILE A 1 -4.71 -14.95 -1.04
CA ILE A 1 -3.88 -15.13 0.15
C ILE A 1 -3.94 -16.55 0.71
N ASP A 2 -5.05 -17.23 0.51
CA ASP A 2 -5.29 -18.58 1.01
C ASP A 2 -4.96 -19.70 -0.01
N ASP A 3 -4.40 -19.36 -1.17
CA ASP A 3 -3.92 -20.34 -2.14
C ASP A 3 -2.80 -21.18 -1.51
N PRO A 4 -2.96 -22.50 -1.40
CA PRO A 4 -1.93 -23.37 -0.85
C PRO A 4 -0.62 -23.36 -1.65
N ALA A 5 -0.69 -23.04 -2.96
CA ALA A 5 0.48 -22.92 -3.84
C ALA A 5 1.19 -21.55 -3.75
N LEU A 6 0.62 -20.59 -3.01
CA LEU A 6 1.25 -19.29 -2.84
C LEU A 6 2.65 -19.44 -2.23
N ASP A 7 3.68 -19.01 -2.95
CA ASP A 7 5.06 -18.98 -2.44
C ASP A 7 5.21 -17.84 -1.43
N VAL A 8 5.10 -18.18 -0.15
CA VAL A 8 5.19 -17.25 0.96
C VAL A 8 5.73 -17.92 2.21
N ASN A 9 6.60 -17.23 2.92
CA ASN A 9 7.26 -17.65 4.16
C ASN A 9 6.91 -16.71 5.32
N ALA A 10 7.21 -17.13 6.55
CA ALA A 10 6.90 -16.35 7.75
C ALA A 10 7.65 -15.01 7.83
N ASP A 11 8.82 -14.92 7.21
CA ASP A 11 9.67 -13.72 7.19
C ASP A 11 9.34 -12.76 6.05
N ASP A 12 8.39 -13.10 5.18
CA ASP A 12 7.98 -12.25 4.08
C ASP A 12 7.13 -11.07 4.57
N ILE A 13 7.26 -9.95 3.86
CA ILE A 13 6.41 -8.77 4.03
C ILE A 13 5.28 -8.83 2.99
N LEU A 14 4.04 -8.84 3.48
CA LEU A 14 2.87 -8.82 2.61
C LEU A 14 2.58 -7.37 2.19
N VAL A 15 2.65 -7.10 0.88
CA VAL A 15 2.44 -5.75 0.34
C VAL A 15 1.13 -5.69 -0.46
N LEU A 16 0.20 -4.85 -0.02
CA LEU A 16 -1.05 -4.55 -0.70
C LEU A 16 -0.98 -3.16 -1.32
N LYS A 17 -1.17 -3.04 -2.62
CA LYS A 17 -0.98 -1.80 -3.39
C LYS A 17 -2.26 -1.32 -4.06
N ARG A 18 -2.32 -0.01 -4.36
CA ARG A 18 -3.39 0.65 -5.15
C ARG A 18 -4.74 0.69 -4.44
N ILE A 19 -4.73 0.81 -3.13
CA ILE A 19 -5.94 0.96 -2.29
C ILE A 19 -5.86 2.24 -1.45
N GLY A 20 -5.00 3.17 -1.84
CA GLY A 20 -4.91 4.50 -1.26
C GLY A 20 -6.00 5.45 -1.75
N PRO A 21 -5.93 6.74 -1.38
CA PRO A 21 -6.97 7.72 -1.67
C PRO A 21 -7.40 7.81 -3.14
N LYS A 22 -6.44 7.76 -4.08
CA LYS A 22 -6.71 7.78 -5.53
C LYS A 22 -6.90 6.38 -6.13
N GLY A 23 -6.20 5.40 -5.58
CA GLY A 23 -6.25 4.03 -6.08
C GLY A 23 -7.60 3.35 -5.82
N ALA A 24 -8.27 3.73 -4.74
CA ALA A 24 -9.62 3.26 -4.39
C ALA A 24 -10.46 4.47 -3.96
N PRO A 25 -11.27 5.05 -4.85
CA PRO A 25 -12.07 6.24 -4.57
C PRO A 25 -12.89 6.11 -3.30
N GLY A 26 -12.78 7.12 -2.42
CA GLY A 26 -13.37 7.10 -1.08
C GLY A 26 -12.53 6.34 -0.04
N MET A 27 -11.38 5.80 -0.41
CA MET A 27 -10.46 5.08 0.47
C MET A 27 -11.19 4.07 1.37
N PRO A 28 -11.91 3.09 0.79
CA PRO A 28 -12.67 2.13 1.57
C PRO A 28 -11.73 1.36 2.50
N GLU A 29 -12.24 0.96 3.65
CA GLU A 29 -11.48 0.11 4.55
C GLU A 29 -11.22 -1.25 3.90
N ALA A 30 -9.93 -1.63 3.78
CA ALA A 30 -9.56 -2.96 3.29
C ALA A 30 -9.85 -4.08 4.30
N GLY A 31 -10.45 -3.72 5.45
CA GLY A 31 -10.72 -4.65 6.52
C GLY A 31 -9.44 -5.13 7.17
N TYR A 32 -9.00 -6.31 6.80
CA TYR A 32 -7.82 -6.95 7.38
C TYR A 32 -7.12 -7.81 6.34
N LEU A 33 -5.80 -7.68 6.19
CA LEU A 33 -4.99 -8.60 5.41
C LEU A 33 -4.50 -9.72 6.34
N PRO A 34 -5.10 -10.93 6.27
CA PRO A 34 -4.78 -12.02 7.20
C PRO A 34 -3.41 -12.63 6.90
N ILE A 35 -2.86 -13.33 7.88
CA ILE A 35 -1.76 -14.26 7.67
C ILE A 35 -2.26 -15.42 6.80
N PRO A 36 -1.49 -15.86 5.77
CA PRO A 36 -1.85 -17.01 4.96
C PRO A 36 -2.20 -18.23 5.83
N LYS A 37 -3.32 -18.89 5.57
CA LYS A 37 -3.81 -20.00 6.41
C LYS A 37 -2.77 -21.11 6.59
N LYS A 38 -1.97 -21.38 5.54
CA LYS A 38 -0.90 -22.40 5.64
C LYS A 38 0.14 -22.04 6.71
N LEU A 39 0.51 -20.77 6.83
CA LEU A 39 1.48 -20.31 7.84
C LEU A 39 0.84 -20.22 9.23
N ALA A 40 -0.41 -19.77 9.32
CA ALA A 40 -1.17 -19.75 10.56
C ALA A 40 -1.28 -21.16 11.18
N ARG A 41 -1.52 -22.18 10.35
CA ARG A 41 -1.53 -23.61 10.79
C ARG A 41 -0.18 -24.10 11.28
N GLN A 42 0.92 -23.50 10.84
CA GLN A 42 2.29 -23.77 11.30
C GLN A 42 2.67 -22.98 12.56
N GLY A 43 1.74 -22.20 13.13
CA GLY A 43 1.94 -21.44 14.35
C GLY A 43 2.46 -20.03 14.13
N VAL A 44 2.56 -19.53 12.90
CA VAL A 44 2.91 -18.12 12.61
C VAL A 44 1.79 -17.23 13.12
N LYS A 45 2.13 -16.32 14.06
CA LYS A 45 1.16 -15.44 14.73
C LYS A 45 1.18 -14.01 14.22
N ASP A 46 2.26 -13.59 13.58
CA ASP A 46 2.40 -12.27 12.99
C ASP A 46 3.27 -12.31 11.73
N MET A 47 3.01 -11.39 10.82
CA MET A 47 3.82 -11.06 9.64
C MET A 47 3.72 -9.57 9.41
N VAL A 48 4.77 -8.96 8.87
CA VAL A 48 4.70 -7.55 8.49
C VAL A 48 3.77 -7.41 7.29
N ARG A 49 2.80 -6.50 7.41
CA ARG A 49 1.89 -6.12 6.34
C ARG A 49 2.01 -4.63 6.08
N MET A 50 2.00 -4.24 4.83
CA MET A 50 2.14 -2.83 4.48
C MET A 50 1.27 -2.48 3.27
N SER A 51 0.74 -1.24 3.29
CA SER A 51 -0.17 -0.78 2.25
C SER A 51 -0.30 0.74 2.23
N ASP A 52 -0.77 1.25 1.10
CA ASP A 52 -1.31 2.60 0.96
C ASP A 52 -2.78 2.72 1.42
N CYS A 53 -3.43 1.61 1.77
CA CYS A 53 -4.81 1.57 2.27
C CYS A 53 -4.93 1.96 3.75
N ARG A 54 -6.18 1.98 4.22
CA ARG A 54 -6.53 1.88 5.64
C ARG A 54 -7.05 0.47 5.95
N MET A 55 -6.91 0.02 7.19
CA MET A 55 -7.48 -1.23 7.68
C MET A 55 -8.30 -0.98 8.94
N SER A 56 -9.10 -1.97 9.34
CA SER A 56 -9.88 -1.92 10.57
C SER A 56 -9.01 -1.64 11.78
N GLY A 57 -9.50 -0.85 12.72
CA GLY A 57 -8.87 -0.66 14.03
C GLY A 57 -8.78 -1.96 14.86
N THR A 58 -9.47 -3.02 14.46
CA THR A 58 -9.37 -4.36 15.06
C THR A 58 -8.28 -5.23 14.42
N ALA A 59 -7.68 -4.78 13.31
CA ALA A 59 -6.52 -5.46 12.74
C ALA A 59 -5.35 -5.40 13.73
N PHE A 60 -4.67 -6.51 13.93
CA PHE A 60 -3.58 -6.62 14.91
C PHE A 60 -2.30 -7.10 14.25
N GLY A 61 -1.17 -6.96 14.97
CA GLY A 61 0.15 -7.34 14.54
C GLY A 61 0.93 -6.18 13.91
N THR A 62 2.00 -6.49 13.21
CA THR A 62 2.90 -5.50 12.61
C THR A 62 2.35 -5.02 11.28
N ILE A 63 1.72 -3.83 11.29
CA ILE A 63 1.04 -3.26 10.11
C ILE A 63 1.50 -1.83 9.88
N VAL A 64 1.90 -1.50 8.64
CA VAL A 64 2.22 -0.15 8.18
C VAL A 64 1.20 0.27 7.14
N LEU A 65 0.43 1.31 7.44
CA LEU A 65 -0.66 1.81 6.60
C LEU A 65 -0.41 3.23 6.09
N HIS A 66 -1.27 3.67 5.18
CA HIS A 66 -1.24 5.03 4.64
C HIS A 66 0.11 5.42 4.03
N ILE A 67 0.82 4.44 3.43
CA ILE A 67 2.10 4.71 2.77
C ILE A 67 1.86 5.72 1.64
N ALA A 68 2.62 6.80 1.70
CA ALA A 68 2.52 7.90 0.74
C ALA A 68 3.91 8.31 0.22
N PRO A 69 4.00 8.79 -1.04
CA PRO A 69 2.93 8.80 -2.04
C PRO A 69 2.42 7.40 -2.36
N GLU A 70 1.08 7.27 -2.53
CA GLU A 70 0.44 5.98 -2.81
C GLU A 70 0.87 5.36 -4.15
N ALA A 71 0.64 4.05 -4.31
CA ALA A 71 1.01 3.33 -5.53
C ALA A 71 0.29 3.84 -6.78
N ALA A 72 -0.95 4.31 -6.65
CA ALA A 72 -1.74 4.81 -7.78
C ALA A 72 -1.18 6.08 -8.43
N VAL A 73 -0.34 6.84 -7.72
CA VAL A 73 0.35 8.03 -8.24
C VAL A 73 1.84 7.79 -8.54
N GLY A 74 2.27 6.54 -8.57
CA GLY A 74 3.67 6.19 -8.87
C GLY A 74 4.62 6.40 -7.70
N GLY A 75 4.12 6.41 -6.46
CA GLY A 75 4.97 6.41 -5.27
C GLY A 75 5.86 5.17 -5.18
N PRO A 76 6.86 5.14 -4.29
CA PRO A 76 7.80 4.01 -4.18
C PRO A 76 7.11 2.65 -4.03
N LEU A 77 5.95 2.62 -3.36
CA LEU A 77 5.17 1.39 -3.21
C LEU A 77 4.71 0.81 -4.56
N ALA A 78 4.51 1.63 -5.60
CA ALA A 78 4.17 1.17 -6.95
C ALA A 78 5.27 0.31 -7.57
N LEU A 79 6.52 0.58 -7.19
CA LEU A 79 7.72 -0.03 -7.77
C LEU A 79 8.14 -1.33 -7.07
N VAL A 80 7.50 -1.67 -5.95
CA VAL A 80 7.77 -2.92 -5.23
C VAL A 80 7.31 -4.11 -6.06
N GLU A 81 8.17 -5.11 -6.19
CA GLU A 81 7.89 -6.39 -6.84
C GLU A 81 8.10 -7.56 -5.88
N THR A 82 7.47 -8.68 -6.17
CA THR A 82 7.68 -9.90 -5.38
C THR A 82 9.15 -10.31 -5.43
N GLY A 83 9.73 -10.62 -4.27
CA GLY A 83 11.15 -10.94 -4.12
C GLY A 83 12.02 -9.76 -3.70
N ASP A 84 11.51 -8.53 -3.76
CA ASP A 84 12.26 -7.37 -3.26
C ASP A 84 12.49 -7.44 -1.76
N ARG A 85 13.65 -6.96 -1.34
CA ARG A 85 13.95 -6.82 0.08
C ARG A 85 13.51 -5.45 0.59
N ILE A 86 12.79 -5.47 1.72
CA ILE A 86 12.30 -4.27 2.39
C ILE A 86 12.86 -4.25 3.81
N ARG A 87 13.32 -3.09 4.26
CA ARG A 87 13.74 -2.86 5.64
C ARG A 87 12.72 -1.99 6.35
N LEU A 88 12.16 -2.50 7.45
CA LEU A 88 11.38 -1.74 8.41
C LEU A 88 12.15 -1.60 9.71
N SER A 89 12.42 -0.38 10.15
CA SER A 89 13.06 -0.08 11.43
C SER A 89 12.26 0.97 12.19
N VAL A 90 11.54 0.54 13.22
CA VAL A 90 10.79 1.45 14.10
C VAL A 90 11.76 2.36 14.88
N LYS A 91 12.89 1.82 15.35
CA LYS A 91 13.92 2.56 16.09
C LYS A 91 14.48 3.71 15.25
N GLU A 92 14.77 3.45 13.98
CA GLU A 92 15.35 4.43 13.06
C GLU A 92 14.28 5.25 12.33
N ARG A 93 13.00 4.91 12.51
CA ARG A 93 11.85 5.50 11.79
C ARG A 93 12.03 5.43 10.28
N ARG A 94 12.43 4.24 9.79
CA ARG A 94 12.74 4.02 8.38
C ARG A 94 11.94 2.86 7.81
N LEU A 95 11.56 3.05 6.56
CA LEU A 95 10.97 2.06 5.69
C LEU A 95 11.65 2.19 4.34
N ASP A 96 12.50 1.24 3.98
CA ASP A 96 13.33 1.30 2.78
C ASP A 96 13.06 0.13 1.86
N LEU A 97 12.93 0.40 0.56
CA LEU A 97 13.00 -0.58 -0.50
C LEU A 97 14.47 -0.77 -0.88
N LEU A 98 15.01 -1.96 -0.63
CA LEU A 98 16.43 -2.27 -0.82
C LEU A 98 16.70 -2.78 -2.26
N VAL A 99 16.40 -1.94 -3.23
CA VAL A 99 16.62 -2.16 -4.66
C VAL A 99 17.54 -1.06 -5.15
N ASP A 100 18.45 -1.38 -6.06
CA ASP A 100 19.39 -0.41 -6.61
C ASP A 100 18.70 0.66 -7.45
N GLU A 101 19.33 1.83 -7.56
CA GLU A 101 18.75 2.99 -8.21
C GLU A 101 18.49 2.77 -9.70
N ALA A 102 19.34 2.00 -10.39
CA ALA A 102 19.16 1.71 -11.81
C ALA A 102 17.91 0.87 -12.05
N THR A 103 17.68 -0.15 -11.23
CA THR A 103 16.47 -0.98 -11.26
C THR A 103 15.22 -0.14 -10.93
N LEU A 104 15.29 0.71 -9.91
CA LEU A 104 14.17 1.61 -9.56
C LEU A 104 13.87 2.60 -10.69
N ALA A 105 14.89 3.15 -11.34
CA ALA A 105 14.72 4.05 -12.47
C ALA A 105 14.06 3.33 -13.66
N ALA A 106 14.46 2.11 -13.96
CA ALA A 106 13.87 1.29 -15.02
C ALA A 106 12.38 0.96 -14.71
N ARG A 107 12.07 0.55 -13.47
CA ARG A 107 10.69 0.29 -13.04
C ARG A 107 9.84 1.56 -13.09
N ARG A 108 10.40 2.71 -12.72
CA ARG A 108 9.71 4.00 -12.80
C ARG A 108 9.42 4.40 -14.25
N ALA A 109 10.35 4.19 -15.15
CA ALA A 109 10.17 4.45 -16.58
C ALA A 109 9.10 3.54 -17.21
N ALA A 110 8.98 2.31 -16.74
CA ALA A 110 7.98 1.35 -17.21
C ALA A 110 6.60 1.52 -16.54
N TRP A 111 6.54 2.24 -15.40
CA TRP A 111 5.29 2.40 -14.65
C TRP A 111 4.30 3.28 -15.41
N THR A 112 3.05 2.84 -15.45
CA THR A 112 1.94 3.61 -16.03
C THR A 112 0.77 3.65 -15.04
N PRO A 113 0.08 4.81 -14.92
CA PRO A 113 -1.11 4.89 -14.08
C PRO A 113 -2.22 4.02 -14.65
N ALA A 114 -3.09 3.52 -13.77
CA ALA A 114 -4.35 2.93 -14.21
C ALA A 114 -5.22 3.99 -14.89
N PRO A 115 -6.11 3.60 -15.82
CA PRO A 115 -7.06 4.52 -16.41
C PRO A 115 -7.87 5.26 -15.34
N ALA A 116 -7.93 6.59 -15.46
CA ALA A 116 -8.72 7.40 -14.54
C ALA A 116 -10.22 7.17 -14.75
N PRO A 117 -11.04 7.20 -13.68
CA PRO A 117 -12.48 7.16 -13.80
C PRO A 117 -13.00 8.33 -14.65
N THR A 118 -13.96 8.07 -15.55
CA THR A 118 -14.43 9.07 -16.53
C THR A 118 -15.64 9.86 -16.05
N ARG A 119 -16.33 9.43 -14.96
CA ARG A 119 -17.58 10.05 -14.50
C ARG A 119 -17.86 9.79 -13.02
N GLY A 120 -18.80 10.57 -12.49
CA GLY A 120 -19.44 10.34 -11.19
C GLY A 120 -18.52 10.59 -10.01
N TRP A 121 -18.88 9.96 -8.88
CA TRP A 121 -18.15 10.06 -7.61
C TRP A 121 -16.70 9.65 -7.75
N ASP A 122 -16.44 8.53 -8.42
CA ASP A 122 -15.07 8.01 -8.57
C ASP A 122 -14.16 9.01 -9.28
N ARG A 123 -14.68 9.69 -10.33
CA ARG A 123 -13.94 10.77 -11.00
C ARG A 123 -13.68 11.94 -10.06
N LEU A 124 -14.72 12.40 -9.35
CA LEU A 124 -14.60 13.51 -8.43
C LEU A 124 -13.50 13.23 -7.38
N VAL A 125 -13.56 12.07 -6.74
CA VAL A 125 -12.59 11.69 -5.73
C VAL A 125 -11.18 11.54 -6.34
N HIS A 126 -11.06 10.85 -7.46
CA HIS A 126 -9.77 10.64 -8.12
C HIS A 126 -9.09 11.97 -8.50
N GLU A 127 -9.85 12.96 -8.97
CA GLU A 127 -9.30 14.27 -9.35
C GLU A 127 -8.97 15.14 -8.14
N GLN A 128 -9.78 15.10 -7.09
CA GLN A 128 -9.76 16.08 -6.01
C GLN A 128 -9.10 15.58 -4.72
N VAL A 129 -8.99 14.26 -4.50
CA VAL A 129 -8.47 13.75 -3.23
C VAL A 129 -6.99 14.02 -3.07
N THR A 130 -6.60 14.47 -1.88
CA THR A 130 -5.21 14.64 -1.47
C THR A 130 -4.62 13.32 -0.97
N GLN A 131 -3.30 13.25 -0.85
CA GLN A 131 -2.62 12.10 -0.29
C GLN A 131 -2.86 11.97 1.23
N ALA A 132 -2.70 10.78 1.79
CA ALA A 132 -2.95 10.47 3.19
C ALA A 132 -2.27 11.44 4.20
N PRO A 133 -1.00 11.89 4.02
CA PRO A 133 -0.40 12.88 4.92
C PRO A 133 -1.08 14.24 4.92
N LEU A 134 -1.90 14.51 3.92
CA LEU A 134 -2.69 15.75 3.80
C LEU A 134 -4.16 15.53 4.21
N GLY A 135 -4.47 14.39 4.83
CA GLY A 135 -5.78 14.06 5.34
C GLY A 135 -6.66 13.23 4.41
N ALA A 136 -6.24 12.91 3.18
CA ALA A 136 -7.08 12.31 2.14
C ALA A 136 -8.38 13.10 1.95
N ASP A 137 -8.29 14.42 2.08
CA ASP A 137 -9.39 15.37 1.97
C ASP A 137 -9.62 15.78 0.50
N LEU A 138 -10.79 16.32 0.20
CA LEU A 138 -11.04 16.91 -1.13
C LEU A 138 -10.39 18.29 -1.21
N ALA A 139 -9.56 18.51 -2.20
CA ALA A 139 -8.71 19.69 -2.31
C ALA A 139 -9.48 21.01 -2.22
N PHE A 140 -10.69 21.07 -2.80
CA PHE A 140 -11.54 22.27 -2.78
C PHE A 140 -12.23 22.54 -1.43
N LEU A 141 -12.19 21.57 -0.49
CA LEU A 141 -12.73 21.73 0.87
C LEU A 141 -11.66 22.19 1.88
N ARG A 142 -10.42 22.22 1.47
CA ARG A 142 -9.33 22.66 2.35
C ARG A 142 -9.43 24.17 2.60
N ALA A 143 -9.23 24.57 3.85
CA ALA A 143 -9.08 26.00 4.15
C ALA A 143 -7.95 26.59 3.29
N ALA A 144 -8.15 27.80 2.82
CA ALA A 144 -7.07 28.56 2.19
C ALA A 144 -5.92 28.72 3.22
N PRO A 145 -4.66 28.65 2.78
CA PRO A 145 -3.50 28.86 3.66
C PRO A 145 -3.47 30.25 4.27
#